data_9df0d2e2fc664db00d26bcbd40df8efb
#
_entry.id   9df0d2e2fc664db00d26bcbd40df8efb
#
_cell.length_a   1.000
_cell.length_b   1.000
_cell.length_c   1.000
_cell.angle_alpha   90.00
_cell.angle_beta   90.00
_cell.angle_gamma   90.00
#
_symmetry.space_group_name_H-M   'P 1'
#
loop_
_entity.id
_entity.type
_entity.pdbx_description
1 polymer ?
#
loop_
_entity_poly.entity_id
_entity_poly.type
_entity_poly.pdbx_seq_one_letter_code
_entity_poly.pdbx_strand_id
1 'polypeptide(L)'
;MKQLRIFFLCLVAATLVTACGGDDKDNSTPVEKITLDKETLLLNSNSSETLTATVTPASATENTVTWSSDKTTVVTVDQNGKVNALTEGTATVTATAGGKSATCVVTVSDAVIINTPEQLQTAFEDASTNPDSPTKIRLGAGFELELCYGETSDPHRYIELDGGGFTLSNVTGSESDVVTIESTTLKLSNIKMNTTDDSNCVIALYPTNTKLILGSGAKLDNPTGRAVYVFEGCQLIMDEGSSVNGRIVLQTNKYNSDEGGSFFYKGGTWENAELMFSYDNASTLMPMTLTKALANPYKLTFVAQWSMRPSHFPECGFTVVKGDGYTLTQLDLEKITSLEMDVTGSSVTSENCELVLDTAENAIKLRIKATAY
;
A
#
# COMPACT_ATOMS: atom_id res chain seq x y z
N MET A 1 -19.39 -45.04 -20.04
CA MET A 1 -18.84 -46.32 -20.51
C MET A 1 -17.53 -46.58 -19.79
N LYS A 2 -17.60 -47.55 -18.94
CA LYS A 2 -16.63 -48.51 -18.37
C LYS A 2 -15.13 -48.05 -18.31
N GLN A 3 -14.69 -47.83 -17.09
CA GLN A 3 -13.31 -47.83 -16.60
C GLN A 3 -12.73 -49.27 -16.68
N LEU A 4 -11.58 -49.43 -17.30
CA LEU A 4 -10.82 -50.67 -17.27
C LEU A 4 -9.66 -50.54 -16.28
N ARG A 5 -9.80 -51.22 -15.13
CA ARG A 5 -8.70 -51.40 -14.15
C ARG A 5 -7.92 -52.65 -14.54
N ILE A 6 -6.63 -52.48 -14.83
CA ILE A 6 -5.70 -53.59 -15.02
C ILE A 6 -4.96 -53.80 -13.70
N PHE A 7 -5.25 -54.91 -13.03
CA PHE A 7 -4.45 -55.44 -11.93
C PHE A 7 -3.30 -56.24 -12.50
N PHE A 8 -2.06 -55.83 -12.22
CA PHE A 8 -0.90 -56.69 -12.44
C PHE A 8 -0.62 -57.48 -11.18
N LEU A 9 -0.86 -58.76 -11.25
CA LEU A 9 -0.53 -59.74 -10.22
C LEU A 9 0.88 -60.26 -10.52
N CYS A 10 1.92 -59.83 -9.78
CA CYS A 10 3.25 -60.43 -9.85
C CYS A 10 3.36 -61.60 -8.90
N LEU A 11 3.50 -62.76 -9.51
CA LEU A 11 3.77 -64.06 -8.87
C LEU A 11 5.22 -64.05 -8.36
N VAL A 12 5.43 -64.17 -7.05
CA VAL A 12 6.75 -64.28 -6.41
C VAL A 12 7.15 -65.77 -6.44
N ALA A 13 8.13 -66.08 -7.25
CA ALA A 13 8.84 -67.35 -7.14
C ALA A 13 9.94 -67.22 -6.08
N ALA A 14 9.78 -67.89 -4.96
CA ALA A 14 10.82 -68.04 -3.93
C ALA A 14 11.88 -68.95 -4.35
N THR A 15 13.07 -68.49 -4.67
CA THR A 15 14.30 -69.30 -4.69
C THR A 15 15.09 -69.02 -3.43
N LEU A 16 15.13 -69.99 -2.51
CA LEU A 16 16.05 -69.98 -1.37
C LEU A 16 17.48 -70.14 -1.92
N VAL A 17 18.25 -69.09 -1.82
CA VAL A 17 19.72 -69.11 -1.86
C VAL A 17 20.21 -68.80 -0.47
N THR A 18 20.64 -69.83 0.23
CA THR A 18 21.46 -69.73 1.44
C THR A 18 22.85 -69.26 1.02
N ALA A 19 23.10 -67.91 1.07
CA ALA A 19 24.44 -67.36 1.05
C ALA A 19 24.77 -66.89 2.43
N CYS A 20 25.67 -67.55 3.09
CA CYS A 20 26.38 -67.07 4.28
C CYS A 20 27.24 -65.86 3.86
N GLY A 21 26.87 -64.65 4.27
CA GLY A 21 27.61 -63.44 3.98
C GLY A 21 27.45 -62.54 5.18
N GLY A 22 28.56 -62.07 5.73
CA GLY A 22 28.69 -61.38 6.99
C GLY A 22 27.67 -60.24 7.20
N ASP A 23 27.20 -60.11 8.40
CA ASP A 23 26.48 -58.95 8.91
C ASP A 23 27.41 -57.69 8.87
N ASP A 24 27.53 -57.09 7.71
CA ASP A 24 27.90 -55.67 7.65
C ASP A 24 26.69 -54.91 8.22
N LYS A 25 26.66 -54.79 9.53
CA LYS A 25 25.76 -53.82 10.18
C LYS A 25 26.13 -52.47 9.62
N ASP A 26 25.34 -52.01 8.67
CA ASP A 26 25.36 -50.63 8.24
C ASP A 26 25.09 -49.78 9.50
N ASN A 27 26.17 -49.30 10.10
CA ASN A 27 26.11 -48.49 11.33
C ASN A 27 25.86 -47.03 10.98
N SER A 28 25.19 -46.78 9.83
CA SER A 28 24.83 -45.45 9.42
C SER A 28 23.68 -44.90 10.29
N THR A 29 23.90 -43.76 10.88
CA THR A 29 22.87 -43.01 11.58
C THR A 29 22.26 -42.00 10.57
N PRO A 30 20.99 -42.15 10.18
CA PRO A 30 20.39 -41.27 9.19
C PRO A 30 20.16 -39.86 9.76
N VAL A 31 20.09 -38.86 8.86
CA VAL A 31 19.63 -37.53 9.22
C VAL A 31 18.11 -37.56 9.41
N GLU A 32 17.65 -37.19 10.58
CA GLU A 32 16.23 -37.10 10.91
C GLU A 32 15.66 -35.75 10.51
N LYS A 33 16.41 -34.68 10.77
CA LYS A 33 15.98 -33.29 10.54
C LYS A 33 17.18 -32.40 10.26
N ILE A 34 16.94 -31.36 9.40
CA ILE A 34 17.78 -30.17 9.27
C ILE A 34 16.94 -28.94 9.56
N THR A 35 17.51 -27.93 10.23
CA THR A 35 16.87 -26.64 10.53
C THR A 35 17.84 -25.51 10.23
N LEU A 36 17.31 -24.35 9.91
CA LEU A 36 18.06 -23.09 9.80
C LEU A 36 17.76 -22.20 11.01
N ASP A 37 18.74 -21.37 11.35
CA ASP A 37 18.61 -20.32 12.37
C ASP A 37 17.62 -19.21 11.98
N LYS A 38 17.36 -19.06 10.64
CA LYS A 38 16.42 -18.09 10.08
C LYS A 38 15.57 -18.72 8.97
N GLU A 39 14.27 -18.44 9.00
CA GLU A 39 13.32 -18.81 7.93
C GLU A 39 13.18 -17.70 6.89
N THR A 40 13.46 -16.46 7.28
CA THR A 40 13.50 -15.27 6.41
C THR A 40 14.74 -14.44 6.68
N LEU A 41 15.25 -13.77 5.65
CA LEU A 41 16.42 -12.90 5.73
C LEU A 41 16.22 -11.70 4.80
N LEU A 42 16.45 -10.49 5.30
CA LEU A 42 16.44 -9.25 4.54
C LEU A 42 17.86 -8.71 4.43
N LEU A 43 18.32 -8.45 3.22
CA LEU A 43 19.64 -7.92 2.94
C LEU A 43 19.56 -6.72 1.98
N ASN A 44 20.49 -5.79 2.12
CA ASN A 44 20.74 -4.79 1.08
C ASN A 44 21.59 -5.37 -0.03
N SER A 45 21.48 -4.87 -1.26
CA SER A 45 22.38 -5.25 -2.36
C SER A 45 23.84 -5.07 -1.95
N ASN A 46 24.69 -6.00 -2.40
CA ASN A 46 26.10 -6.08 -2.07
C ASN A 46 26.43 -6.32 -0.59
N SER A 47 25.43 -6.68 0.24
CA SER A 47 25.67 -7.14 1.62
C SER A 47 25.72 -8.65 1.71
N SER A 48 26.16 -9.18 2.85
CA SER A 48 26.19 -10.63 3.08
C SER A 48 25.91 -10.97 4.53
N GLU A 49 25.31 -12.17 4.74
CA GLU A 49 25.06 -12.73 6.07
C GLU A 49 25.23 -14.24 6.01
N THR A 50 25.55 -14.88 7.15
CA THR A 50 25.72 -16.33 7.23
C THR A 50 24.52 -16.97 7.88
N LEU A 51 23.89 -17.93 7.18
CA LEU A 51 22.87 -18.84 7.73
C LEU A 51 23.56 -20.03 8.38
N THR A 52 23.03 -20.47 9.52
CA THR A 52 23.51 -21.64 10.24
C THR A 52 22.51 -22.79 10.11
N ALA A 53 22.99 -23.91 9.59
CA ALA A 53 22.19 -25.15 9.53
C ALA A 53 22.53 -26.08 10.69
N THR A 54 21.50 -26.63 11.32
CA THR A 54 21.65 -27.66 12.39
C THR A 54 21.08 -28.98 11.91
N VAL A 55 21.92 -30.03 11.90
CA VAL A 55 21.54 -31.40 11.53
C VAL A 55 21.27 -32.20 12.80
N THR A 56 20.18 -32.93 12.83
CA THR A 56 19.77 -33.82 13.95
C THR A 56 19.59 -35.24 13.45
N PRO A 57 20.16 -36.25 14.17
CA PRO A 57 21.08 -36.10 15.29
C PRO A 57 22.49 -35.66 14.84
N ALA A 58 23.27 -35.03 15.73
CA ALA A 58 24.63 -34.59 15.41
C ALA A 58 25.59 -35.75 15.04
N SER A 59 25.22 -36.99 15.43
CA SER A 59 25.94 -38.23 15.10
C SER A 59 25.56 -38.80 13.74
N ALA A 60 24.70 -38.12 12.94
CA ALA A 60 24.32 -38.62 11.61
C ALA A 60 25.53 -38.80 10.72
N THR A 61 25.56 -39.90 9.95
CA THR A 61 26.69 -40.26 9.09
C THR A 61 26.82 -39.34 7.88
N GLU A 62 25.67 -38.94 7.28
CA GLU A 62 25.59 -38.02 6.15
C GLU A 62 25.23 -36.59 6.58
N ASN A 63 25.97 -36.04 7.54
CA ASN A 63 25.68 -34.74 8.13
C ASN A 63 26.27 -33.56 7.37
N THR A 64 26.94 -33.78 6.25
CA THR A 64 27.48 -32.71 5.41
C THR A 64 26.34 -31.91 4.80
N VAL A 65 26.31 -30.57 5.10
CA VAL A 65 25.34 -29.67 4.56
C VAL A 65 25.78 -29.16 3.20
N THR A 66 24.87 -29.21 2.22
CA THR A 66 25.04 -28.59 0.91
C THR A 66 24.02 -27.43 0.78
N TRP A 67 24.47 -26.33 0.18
CA TRP A 67 23.70 -25.11 0.03
C TRP A 67 23.40 -24.80 -1.44
N SER A 68 22.21 -24.27 -1.70
CA SER A 68 21.82 -23.83 -3.03
C SER A 68 20.89 -22.63 -2.96
N SER A 69 20.85 -21.82 -4.03
CA SER A 69 19.89 -20.74 -4.25
C SER A 69 19.10 -21.04 -5.53
N ASP A 70 17.78 -20.79 -5.51
CA ASP A 70 16.91 -20.94 -6.68
C ASP A 70 17.07 -19.81 -7.70
N LYS A 71 17.64 -18.64 -7.27
CA LYS A 71 17.88 -17.49 -8.13
C LYS A 71 19.27 -16.87 -7.87
N THR A 72 20.27 -17.44 -8.48
CA THR A 72 21.68 -17.03 -8.30
C THR A 72 22.02 -15.64 -8.84
N THR A 73 21.13 -15.01 -9.62
CA THR A 73 21.23 -13.60 -10.03
C THR A 73 20.82 -12.64 -8.91
N VAL A 74 19.97 -13.09 -7.97
CA VAL A 74 19.52 -12.29 -6.83
C VAL A 74 20.38 -12.57 -5.62
N VAL A 75 20.63 -13.86 -5.32
CA VAL A 75 21.35 -14.31 -4.13
C VAL A 75 22.23 -15.50 -4.48
N THR A 76 23.51 -15.45 -4.08
CA THR A 76 24.37 -16.63 -4.05
C THR A 76 24.61 -17.09 -2.61
N VAL A 77 24.87 -18.38 -2.43
CA VAL A 77 25.26 -18.97 -1.15
C VAL A 77 26.48 -19.86 -1.33
N ASP A 78 27.44 -19.76 -0.44
CA ASP A 78 28.61 -20.65 -0.43
C ASP A 78 28.37 -21.90 0.44
N GLN A 79 29.35 -22.84 0.44
CA GLN A 79 29.22 -24.08 1.18
C GLN A 79 29.39 -23.91 2.73
N ASN A 80 29.69 -22.71 3.18
CA ASN A 80 29.69 -22.35 4.60
C ASN A 80 28.37 -21.68 5.06
N GLY A 81 27.38 -21.57 4.16
CA GLY A 81 26.12 -20.90 4.42
C GLY A 81 26.18 -19.38 4.30
N LYS A 82 27.29 -18.79 3.79
CA LYS A 82 27.39 -17.36 3.56
C LYS A 82 26.56 -16.98 2.34
N VAL A 83 25.49 -16.24 2.59
CA VAL A 83 24.57 -15.66 1.62
C VAL A 83 25.12 -14.31 1.17
N ASN A 84 25.26 -14.11 -0.15
CA ASN A 84 25.64 -12.82 -0.73
C ASN A 84 24.47 -12.28 -1.55
N ALA A 85 24.00 -11.08 -1.21
CA ALA A 85 22.97 -10.36 -1.94
C ALA A 85 23.60 -9.66 -3.15
N LEU A 86 23.00 -9.84 -4.35
CA LEU A 86 23.55 -9.29 -5.60
C LEU A 86 22.63 -8.19 -6.15
N THR A 87 21.38 -8.51 -6.47
CA THR A 87 20.42 -7.58 -7.05
C THR A 87 19.08 -7.66 -6.32
N GLU A 88 18.30 -6.59 -6.38
CA GLU A 88 16.96 -6.52 -5.79
C GLU A 88 16.08 -7.68 -6.26
N GLY A 89 15.36 -8.31 -5.32
CA GLY A 89 14.47 -9.42 -5.59
C GLY A 89 14.34 -10.38 -4.41
N THR A 90 13.71 -11.52 -4.66
CA THR A 90 13.54 -12.59 -3.67
C THR A 90 14.06 -13.91 -4.22
N ALA A 91 14.85 -14.63 -3.41
CA ALA A 91 15.36 -15.95 -3.70
C ALA A 91 15.17 -16.88 -2.49
N THR A 92 15.07 -18.18 -2.74
CA THR A 92 15.03 -19.21 -1.70
C THR A 92 16.39 -19.87 -1.59
N VAL A 93 17.02 -19.77 -0.41
CA VAL A 93 18.22 -20.51 -0.06
C VAL A 93 17.81 -21.83 0.60
N THR A 94 18.37 -22.94 0.13
CA THR A 94 18.09 -24.31 0.63
C THR A 94 19.35 -24.93 1.16
N ALA A 95 19.28 -25.44 2.40
CA ALA A 95 20.28 -26.33 2.99
C ALA A 95 19.79 -27.78 2.96
N THR A 96 20.65 -28.71 2.52
CA THR A 96 20.32 -30.12 2.40
C THR A 96 21.38 -31.01 3.05
N ALA A 97 20.97 -32.00 3.82
CA ALA A 97 21.84 -33.04 4.40
C ALA A 97 21.08 -34.35 4.52
N GLY A 98 21.68 -35.48 4.16
CA GLY A 98 21.06 -36.83 4.27
C GLY A 98 19.66 -36.92 3.68
N GLY A 99 19.38 -36.24 2.56
CA GLY A 99 18.07 -36.22 1.89
C GLY A 99 16.99 -35.38 2.60
N LYS A 100 17.32 -34.65 3.66
CA LYS A 100 16.44 -33.65 4.32
C LYS A 100 16.84 -32.23 3.90
N SER A 101 15.87 -31.33 3.88
CA SER A 101 16.11 -29.91 3.52
C SER A 101 15.41 -28.94 4.44
N ALA A 102 16.00 -27.75 4.57
CA ALA A 102 15.40 -26.58 5.20
C ALA A 102 15.63 -25.35 4.30
N THR A 103 14.73 -24.40 4.34
CA THR A 103 14.75 -23.23 3.44
C THR A 103 14.72 -21.92 4.22
N CYS A 104 15.37 -20.90 3.65
CA CYS A 104 15.27 -19.50 4.07
C CYS A 104 14.88 -18.67 2.85
N VAL A 105 13.83 -17.84 3.00
CA VAL A 105 13.46 -16.86 1.97
C VAL A 105 14.29 -15.59 2.18
N VAL A 106 15.15 -15.30 1.21
CA VAL A 106 16.02 -14.12 1.24
C VAL A 106 15.44 -13.05 0.33
N THR A 107 15.15 -11.88 0.90
CA THR A 107 14.74 -10.68 0.17
C THR A 107 15.93 -9.73 0.10
N VAL A 108 16.30 -9.31 -1.11
CA VAL A 108 17.31 -8.26 -1.35
C VAL A 108 16.57 -6.99 -1.72
N SER A 109 16.87 -5.90 -1.02
CA SER A 109 16.28 -4.59 -1.25
C SER A 109 17.34 -3.51 -1.16
N ASP A 110 17.25 -2.49 -2.03
CA ASP A 110 18.12 -1.30 -1.96
C ASP A 110 17.53 -0.21 -1.04
N ALA A 111 16.40 -0.54 -0.36
CA ALA A 111 15.75 0.38 0.55
C ALA A 111 16.57 0.62 1.82
N VAL A 112 16.55 1.86 2.31
CA VAL A 112 17.04 2.20 3.63
C VAL A 112 16.14 1.58 4.68
N ILE A 113 16.69 0.79 5.60
CA ILE A 113 15.91 0.14 6.67
C ILE A 113 15.72 1.10 7.84
N ILE A 114 14.48 1.35 8.21
CA ILE A 114 14.09 2.30 9.25
C ILE A 114 13.41 1.56 10.42
N ASN A 115 13.89 1.81 11.63
CA ASN A 115 13.35 1.20 12.85
C ASN A 115 12.84 2.23 13.86
N THR A 116 13.09 3.52 13.66
CA THR A 116 12.69 4.60 14.57
C THR A 116 12.14 5.81 13.82
N PRO A 117 11.32 6.67 14.48
CA PRO A 117 10.81 7.90 13.89
C PRO A 117 11.91 8.84 13.41
N GLU A 118 13.01 9.00 14.18
CA GLU A 118 14.10 9.89 13.84
C GLU A 118 14.84 9.43 12.57
N GLN A 119 15.00 8.11 12.39
CA GLN A 119 15.57 7.56 11.16
C GLN A 119 14.67 7.84 9.96
N LEU A 120 13.33 7.76 10.14
CA LEU A 120 12.38 8.08 9.08
C LEU A 120 12.45 9.56 8.71
N GLN A 121 12.49 10.46 9.71
CA GLN A 121 12.65 11.89 9.50
C GLN A 121 13.90 12.18 8.67
N THR A 122 15.06 11.66 9.08
CA THR A 122 16.34 11.83 8.37
C THR A 122 16.29 11.30 6.94
N ALA A 123 15.64 10.12 6.73
CA ALA A 123 15.51 9.53 5.40
C ALA A 123 14.64 10.38 4.45
N PHE A 124 13.66 11.10 4.97
CA PHE A 124 12.86 12.06 4.21
C PHE A 124 13.69 13.31 3.85
N GLU A 125 14.47 13.85 4.83
CA GLU A 125 15.35 15.01 4.63
C GLU A 125 16.43 14.74 3.56
N ASP A 126 17.00 13.54 3.55
CA ASP A 126 18.03 13.11 2.62
C ASP A 126 17.49 12.52 1.30
N ALA A 127 16.15 12.52 1.12
CA ALA A 127 15.54 11.85 -0.02
C ALA A 127 15.91 12.50 -1.36
N SER A 128 15.90 11.66 -2.40
CA SER A 128 16.24 12.01 -3.76
C SER A 128 15.34 13.10 -4.34
N THR A 129 15.91 14.03 -5.08
CA THR A 129 15.19 15.02 -5.90
C THR A 129 14.97 14.56 -7.35
N ASN A 130 15.42 13.33 -7.68
CA ASN A 130 15.29 12.76 -9.02
C ASN A 130 14.09 11.81 -9.09
N PRO A 131 13.06 12.09 -9.93
CA PRO A 131 11.89 11.23 -10.09
C PRO A 131 12.21 9.83 -10.65
N ASP A 132 13.29 9.71 -11.45
CA ASP A 132 13.70 8.44 -12.05
C ASP A 132 14.48 7.53 -11.06
N SER A 133 14.87 8.07 -9.92
CA SER A 133 15.61 7.36 -8.86
C SER A 133 15.11 7.79 -7.49
N PRO A 134 13.88 7.44 -7.11
CA PRO A 134 13.32 7.78 -5.80
C PRO A 134 14.10 7.10 -4.68
N THR A 135 14.14 7.74 -3.51
CA THR A 135 14.66 7.10 -2.30
C THR A 135 13.72 5.99 -1.87
N LYS A 136 14.22 4.77 -1.78
CA LYS A 136 13.49 3.61 -1.29
C LYS A 136 13.71 3.44 0.20
N ILE A 137 12.64 3.40 0.95
CA ILE A 137 12.61 3.22 2.40
C ILE A 137 11.82 1.96 2.71
N ARG A 138 12.29 1.16 3.68
CA ARG A 138 11.55 0.02 4.21
C ARG A 138 11.52 0.08 5.74
N LEU A 139 10.35 -0.12 6.32
CA LEU A 139 10.26 -0.25 7.77
C LEU A 139 10.76 -1.62 8.22
N GLY A 140 11.61 -1.62 9.24
CA GLY A 140 12.03 -2.81 9.99
C GLY A 140 11.24 -2.98 11.28
N ALA A 141 10.47 -1.98 11.71
CA ALA A 141 9.61 -1.98 12.87
C ALA A 141 8.40 -1.06 12.67
N GLY A 142 7.33 -1.29 13.44
CA GLY A 142 6.25 -0.32 13.61
C GLY A 142 6.53 0.61 14.80
N PHE A 143 6.10 1.86 14.74
CA PHE A 143 6.26 2.84 15.81
C PHE A 143 5.19 3.93 15.78
N GLU A 144 5.08 4.66 16.89
CA GLU A 144 4.28 5.90 16.92
C GLU A 144 5.07 7.02 16.26
N LEU A 145 4.36 7.86 15.50
CA LEU A 145 4.96 8.88 14.66
C LEU A 145 4.09 10.14 14.64
N GLU A 146 4.77 11.27 14.65
CA GLU A 146 4.27 12.55 14.22
C GLU A 146 5.33 13.10 13.26
N LEU A 147 5.09 12.97 11.95
CA LEU A 147 6.00 13.39 10.91
C LEU A 147 5.44 14.64 10.21
N CYS A 148 6.10 15.76 10.41
CA CYS A 148 5.90 16.96 9.61
C CYS A 148 7.13 17.16 8.74
N TYR A 149 6.98 17.00 7.43
CA TYR A 149 8.09 17.06 6.51
C TYR A 149 7.83 17.99 5.31
N GLY A 150 8.83 18.80 5.02
CA GLY A 150 8.87 19.75 3.91
C GLY A 150 8.44 21.15 4.30
N GLU A 151 8.98 22.08 3.55
CA GLU A 151 8.55 23.49 3.52
C GLU A 151 8.40 23.91 2.06
N THR A 152 7.66 24.97 1.79
CA THR A 152 7.43 25.50 0.43
C THR A 152 8.70 25.85 -0.34
N SER A 153 9.80 26.08 0.38
CA SER A 153 11.13 26.37 -0.19
C SER A 153 11.98 25.15 -0.47
N ASP A 154 11.57 23.96 0.02
CA ASP A 154 12.34 22.75 -0.13
C ASP A 154 12.29 22.20 -1.57
N PRO A 155 13.36 21.57 -2.05
CA PRO A 155 13.33 20.89 -3.33
C PRO A 155 12.37 19.70 -3.28
N HIS A 156 11.64 19.47 -4.37
CA HIS A 156 10.70 18.36 -4.46
C HIS A 156 11.40 17.00 -4.29
N ARG A 157 10.90 16.15 -3.39
CA ARG A 157 11.46 14.84 -3.05
C ARG A 157 10.63 13.70 -3.62
N TYR A 158 11.29 12.59 -3.90
CA TYR A 158 10.65 11.37 -4.41
C TYR A 158 10.98 10.19 -3.50
N ILE A 159 9.94 9.62 -2.87
CA ILE A 159 10.06 8.60 -1.84
C ILE A 159 9.13 7.42 -2.14
N GLU A 160 9.67 6.21 -2.10
CA GLU A 160 8.90 4.95 -2.06
C GLU A 160 9.08 4.31 -0.68
N LEU A 161 8.02 4.28 0.12
CA LEU A 161 8.00 3.69 1.46
C LEU A 161 7.26 2.36 1.45
N ASP A 162 7.99 1.27 1.65
CA ASP A 162 7.47 -0.06 1.92
C ASP A 162 7.37 -0.27 3.44
N GLY A 163 6.17 -0.38 3.96
CA GLY A 163 5.94 -0.60 5.39
C GLY A 163 6.33 -1.99 5.90
N GLY A 164 6.68 -2.94 5.03
CA GLY A 164 7.03 -4.30 5.45
C GLY A 164 5.91 -5.04 6.20
N GLY A 165 4.68 -4.56 6.15
CA GLY A 165 3.53 -5.04 6.93
C GLY A 165 3.41 -4.41 8.33
N PHE A 166 4.29 -3.50 8.70
CA PHE A 166 4.24 -2.79 9.98
C PHE A 166 3.19 -1.67 10.00
N THR A 167 2.92 -1.19 11.20
CA THR A 167 1.96 -0.11 11.46
C THR A 167 2.71 1.13 11.94
N LEU A 168 2.36 2.29 11.38
CA LEU A 168 2.64 3.60 11.94
C LEU A 168 1.35 4.17 12.54
N SER A 169 1.41 4.69 13.75
CA SER A 169 0.27 5.28 14.43
C SER A 169 0.61 6.67 14.95
N ASN A 170 -0.44 7.45 15.24
CA ASN A 170 -0.23 8.75 15.88
C ASN A 170 0.37 8.58 17.28
N VAL A 171 1.17 9.55 17.69
CA VAL A 171 1.65 9.65 19.08
C VAL A 171 0.43 9.85 19.99
N THR A 172 0.34 9.02 21.05
CA THR A 172 -0.79 9.05 21.97
C THR A 172 -0.94 10.43 22.61
N GLY A 173 -2.10 11.07 22.41
CA GLY A 173 -2.41 12.40 22.92
C GLY A 173 -1.85 13.55 22.07
N SER A 174 -1.31 13.30 20.91
CA SER A 174 -0.96 14.33 19.93
C SER A 174 -2.22 14.94 19.32
N GLU A 175 -2.21 16.26 19.13
CA GLU A 175 -3.23 17.00 18.38
C GLU A 175 -2.86 17.18 16.90
N SER A 176 -1.81 16.49 16.44
CA SER A 176 -1.26 16.60 15.08
C SER A 176 -1.63 15.41 14.20
N ASP A 177 -1.56 15.59 12.90
CA ASP A 177 -1.68 14.49 11.92
C ASP A 177 -0.55 13.47 12.10
N VAL A 178 -0.78 12.20 11.69
CA VAL A 178 0.29 11.18 11.77
C VAL A 178 1.43 11.54 10.85
N VAL A 179 1.11 11.92 9.61
CA VAL A 179 2.09 12.37 8.61
C VAL A 179 1.57 13.61 7.90
N THR A 180 2.37 14.65 7.91
CA THR A 180 2.20 15.86 7.09
C THR A 180 3.34 15.94 6.10
N ILE A 181 3.05 16.07 4.81
CA ILE A 181 4.06 16.17 3.75
C ILE A 181 3.80 17.37 2.85
N GLU A 182 4.90 17.99 2.44
CA GLU A 182 4.95 19.12 1.51
C GLU A 182 6.08 18.90 0.49
N SER A 183 6.00 19.46 -0.70
CA SER A 183 7.02 19.33 -1.76
C SER A 183 7.50 17.89 -1.99
N THR A 184 6.60 16.90 -1.90
CA THR A 184 7.00 15.48 -1.91
C THR A 184 6.07 14.64 -2.77
N THR A 185 6.64 13.73 -3.56
CA THR A 185 5.92 12.58 -4.10
C THR A 185 6.21 11.37 -3.22
N LEU A 186 5.21 10.95 -2.44
CA LEU A 186 5.28 9.79 -1.56
C LEU A 186 4.43 8.65 -2.10
N LYS A 187 5.06 7.49 -2.32
CA LYS A 187 4.36 6.24 -2.64
C LYS A 187 4.44 5.29 -1.46
N LEU A 188 3.29 4.83 -0.99
CA LEU A 188 3.16 3.89 0.12
C LEU A 188 2.81 2.50 -0.37
N SER A 189 3.40 1.47 0.22
CA SER A 189 3.07 0.06 -0.01
C SER A 189 3.23 -0.77 1.27
N ASN A 190 2.46 -1.86 1.41
CA ASN A 190 2.56 -2.81 2.52
C ASN A 190 2.64 -2.15 3.91
N ILE A 191 1.89 -1.10 4.14
CA ILE A 191 1.91 -0.29 5.37
C ILE A 191 0.50 -0.09 5.90
N LYS A 192 0.34 -0.11 7.23
CA LYS A 192 -0.84 0.39 7.89
C LYS A 192 -0.50 1.71 8.59
N MET A 193 -1.31 2.74 8.37
CA MET A 193 -1.23 3.99 9.11
C MET A 193 -2.58 4.30 9.71
N ASN A 194 -2.63 4.65 11.01
CA ASN A 194 -3.89 4.88 11.69
C ASN A 194 -3.81 5.98 12.74
N THR A 195 -4.94 6.65 12.91
CA THR A 195 -5.27 7.47 14.08
C THR A 195 -6.71 7.18 14.48
N THR A 196 -7.03 7.42 15.74
CA THR A 196 -8.41 7.36 16.27
C THR A 196 -8.95 8.74 16.64
N ASP A 197 -8.20 9.79 16.35
CA ASP A 197 -8.59 11.16 16.60
C ASP A 197 -9.38 11.71 15.39
N ASP A 198 -10.60 12.17 15.64
CA ASP A 198 -11.51 12.67 14.59
C ASP A 198 -11.07 14.04 14.04
N SER A 199 -10.27 14.79 14.79
CA SER A 199 -9.76 16.11 14.43
C SER A 199 -8.52 16.05 13.53
N ASN A 200 -7.74 14.95 13.64
CA ASN A 200 -6.49 14.76 12.92
C ASN A 200 -6.66 13.90 11.66
N CYS A 201 -5.74 14.06 10.71
CA CYS A 201 -5.66 13.20 9.54
C CYS A 201 -4.65 12.06 9.77
N VAL A 202 -4.82 10.95 9.03
CA VAL A 202 -3.72 10.00 8.91
C VAL A 202 -2.61 10.62 8.05
N ILE A 203 -2.97 11.25 6.93
CA ILE A 203 -2.01 11.98 6.09
C ILE A 203 -2.61 13.30 5.62
N ALA A 204 -1.86 14.39 5.79
CA ALA A 204 -2.17 15.70 5.23
C ALA A 204 -1.15 16.06 4.14
N LEU A 205 -1.64 16.46 2.96
CA LEU A 205 -0.85 16.89 1.82
C LEU A 205 -0.92 18.41 1.72
N TYR A 206 0.18 19.11 2.04
CA TYR A 206 0.24 20.55 1.99
C TYR A 206 0.67 21.08 0.61
N PRO A 207 0.33 22.34 0.26
CA PRO A 207 0.58 22.93 -1.05
C PRO A 207 2.05 22.78 -1.50
N THR A 208 2.30 22.95 -2.78
CA THR A 208 3.55 22.82 -3.53
C THR A 208 3.72 21.47 -4.26
N ASN A 209 2.65 21.11 -5.02
CA ASN A 209 2.73 19.98 -5.95
C ASN A 209 2.97 18.61 -5.26
N THR A 210 2.54 18.50 -4.00
CA THR A 210 2.66 17.27 -3.21
C THR A 210 1.76 16.17 -3.75
N LYS A 211 2.29 14.96 -3.80
CA LYS A 211 1.60 13.81 -4.36
C LYS A 211 1.69 12.60 -3.46
N LEU A 212 0.55 12.01 -3.13
CA LEU A 212 0.46 10.74 -2.41
C LEU A 212 -0.08 9.66 -3.33
N ILE A 213 0.64 8.53 -3.40
CA ILE A 213 0.25 7.34 -4.15
C ILE A 213 0.08 6.19 -3.15
N LEU A 214 -1.14 5.69 -3.03
CA LEU A 214 -1.44 4.50 -2.23
C LEU A 214 -1.36 3.27 -3.12
N GLY A 215 -0.26 2.55 -3.02
CA GLY A 215 -0.02 1.29 -3.75
C GLY A 215 -0.51 0.07 -2.98
N SER A 216 -0.22 -1.12 -3.51
CA SER A 216 -0.68 -2.39 -2.95
C SER A 216 -0.30 -2.57 -1.48
N GLY A 217 -1.26 -2.98 -0.66
CA GLY A 217 -1.09 -3.21 0.77
C GLY A 217 -0.99 -1.93 1.63
N ALA A 218 -1.05 -0.73 1.04
CA ALA A 218 -1.17 0.51 1.80
C ALA A 218 -2.58 0.63 2.39
N LYS A 219 -2.68 0.89 3.71
CA LYS A 219 -3.93 1.01 4.46
C LYS A 219 -3.91 2.26 5.33
N LEU A 220 -4.84 3.18 5.08
CA LEU A 220 -5.06 4.36 5.90
C LEU A 220 -6.37 4.19 6.68
N ASP A 221 -6.32 4.30 8.00
CA ASP A 221 -7.41 3.92 8.89
C ASP A 221 -7.73 5.03 9.90
N ASN A 222 -8.81 5.78 9.65
CA ASN A 222 -9.46 6.71 10.59
C ASN A 222 -10.97 6.65 10.36
N PRO A 223 -11.67 5.64 10.90
CA PRO A 223 -13.05 5.33 10.52
C PRO A 223 -14.07 6.42 10.87
N THR A 224 -13.77 7.27 11.82
CA THR A 224 -14.66 8.36 12.30
C THR A 224 -14.22 9.74 11.83
N GLY A 225 -12.95 9.87 11.42
CA GLY A 225 -12.33 11.13 11.07
C GLY A 225 -11.81 11.20 9.64
N ARG A 226 -10.80 12.04 9.45
CA ARG A 226 -10.16 12.29 8.16
C ARG A 226 -9.01 11.31 7.92
N ALA A 227 -9.14 10.43 6.91
CA ALA A 227 -8.04 9.57 6.50
C ALA A 227 -7.00 10.37 5.71
N VAL A 228 -7.44 11.20 4.74
CA VAL A 228 -6.54 12.03 3.94
C VAL A 228 -7.10 13.45 3.80
N TYR A 229 -6.23 14.44 3.96
CA TYR A 229 -6.51 15.82 3.63
C TYR A 229 -5.64 16.26 2.45
N VAL A 230 -6.26 16.69 1.36
CA VAL A 230 -5.59 17.06 0.12
C VAL A 230 -5.79 18.56 -0.12
N PHE A 231 -4.75 19.34 0.15
CA PHE A 231 -4.75 20.78 -0.11
C PHE A 231 -4.68 21.08 -1.61
N GLU A 232 -4.85 22.35 -1.95
CA GLU A 232 -4.75 22.88 -3.32
C GLU A 232 -3.41 22.50 -3.98
N GLY A 233 -3.43 22.20 -5.27
CA GLY A 233 -2.25 21.77 -6.03
C GLY A 233 -1.72 20.40 -5.68
N CYS A 234 -2.29 19.71 -4.68
CA CYS A 234 -1.88 18.37 -4.27
C CYS A 234 -2.70 17.27 -4.94
N GLN A 235 -2.15 16.07 -4.99
CA GLN A 235 -2.77 14.92 -5.62
C GLN A 235 -2.77 13.69 -4.70
N LEU A 236 -3.93 13.08 -4.54
CA LEU A 236 -4.08 11.73 -4.01
C LEU A 236 -4.35 10.76 -5.17
N ILE A 237 -3.59 9.68 -5.26
CA ILE A 237 -3.82 8.56 -6.17
C ILE A 237 -4.02 7.30 -5.35
N MET A 238 -5.12 6.60 -5.60
CA MET A 238 -5.45 5.34 -4.97
C MET A 238 -5.41 4.21 -6.00
N ASP A 239 -4.37 3.37 -5.92
CA ASP A 239 -4.15 2.25 -6.83
C ASP A 239 -4.78 0.95 -6.30
N GLU A 240 -4.80 -0.10 -7.13
CA GLU A 240 -5.30 -1.43 -6.77
C GLU A 240 -4.54 -2.03 -5.58
N GLY A 241 -5.28 -2.72 -4.70
CA GLY A 241 -4.73 -3.36 -3.50
C GLY A 241 -4.47 -2.40 -2.33
N SER A 242 -4.72 -1.10 -2.49
CA SER A 242 -4.75 -0.14 -1.39
C SER A 242 -6.10 -0.11 -0.67
N SER A 243 -6.15 0.45 0.52
CA SER A 243 -7.39 0.64 1.25
C SER A 243 -7.38 1.95 2.05
N VAL A 244 -8.51 2.64 2.05
CA VAL A 244 -8.78 3.80 2.88
C VAL A 244 -10.04 3.54 3.68
N ASN A 245 -9.99 3.79 4.99
CA ASN A 245 -11.15 3.73 5.87
C ASN A 245 -11.31 5.12 6.50
N GLY A 246 -12.39 5.80 6.12
CA GLY A 246 -12.67 7.16 6.59
C GLY A 246 -12.78 8.20 5.47
N ARG A 247 -12.71 9.46 5.88
CA ARG A 247 -13.02 10.63 5.05
C ARG A 247 -11.83 11.08 4.23
N ILE A 248 -12.03 11.37 2.94
CA ILE A 248 -11.08 12.08 2.07
C ILE A 248 -11.59 13.51 1.90
N VAL A 249 -10.75 14.49 2.24
CA VAL A 249 -11.07 15.90 2.13
C VAL A 249 -10.27 16.52 0.99
N LEU A 250 -10.95 17.14 0.04
CA LEU A 250 -10.35 17.92 -1.04
C LEU A 250 -10.59 19.41 -0.75
N GLN A 251 -9.53 20.15 -0.51
CA GLN A 251 -9.63 21.60 -0.31
C GLN A 251 -9.54 22.31 -1.65
N THR A 252 -10.44 23.27 -1.86
CA THR A 252 -10.40 24.18 -2.99
C THR A 252 -9.72 25.48 -2.59
N ASN A 253 -8.97 26.08 -3.52
CA ASN A 253 -8.22 27.30 -3.25
C ASN A 253 -9.11 28.55 -3.27
N LYS A 254 -8.79 29.48 -2.39
CA LYS A 254 -9.39 30.82 -2.29
C LYS A 254 -8.87 31.81 -3.34
N TYR A 255 -7.65 31.63 -3.82
CA TYR A 255 -6.91 32.66 -4.57
C TYR A 255 -6.58 32.31 -6.02
N ASN A 256 -6.55 31.03 -6.40
CA ASN A 256 -6.29 30.56 -7.77
C ASN A 256 -7.34 29.55 -8.19
N SER A 257 -8.14 29.89 -9.16
CA SER A 257 -9.35 29.15 -9.56
C SER A 257 -9.14 27.76 -10.17
N ASP A 258 -7.90 27.36 -10.46
CA ASP A 258 -7.64 26.18 -11.30
C ASP A 258 -6.85 25.06 -10.59
N GLU A 259 -6.49 25.19 -9.29
CA GLU A 259 -5.59 24.29 -8.60
C GLU A 259 -6.13 23.78 -7.24
N GLY A 260 -7.31 23.18 -7.21
CA GLY A 260 -7.80 22.50 -5.99
C GLY A 260 -7.09 21.15 -5.75
N GLY A 261 -7.26 20.58 -4.55
CA GLY A 261 -6.82 19.21 -4.25
C GLY A 261 -7.51 18.19 -5.15
N SER A 262 -6.76 17.24 -5.70
CA SER A 262 -7.25 16.27 -6.67
C SER A 262 -7.21 14.85 -6.13
N PHE A 263 -8.23 14.04 -6.42
CA PHE A 263 -8.28 12.62 -6.08
C PHE A 263 -8.50 11.76 -7.33
N PHE A 264 -7.56 10.85 -7.60
CA PHE A 264 -7.61 9.88 -8.70
C PHE A 264 -7.82 8.48 -8.13
N TYR A 265 -9.02 7.93 -8.37
CA TYR A 265 -9.33 6.55 -7.99
C TYR A 265 -9.04 5.62 -9.17
N LYS A 266 -8.03 4.77 -9.02
CA LYS A 266 -7.62 3.75 -9.98
C LYS A 266 -7.91 2.33 -9.49
N GLY A 267 -8.36 2.18 -8.24
CA GLY A 267 -8.72 0.91 -7.61
C GLY A 267 -8.58 0.94 -6.10
N GLY A 268 -8.62 -0.24 -5.48
CA GLY A 268 -8.57 -0.38 -4.03
C GLY A 268 -9.95 -0.40 -3.36
N THR A 269 -9.98 -0.40 -2.03
CA THR A 269 -11.19 -0.38 -1.22
C THR A 269 -11.29 0.92 -0.43
N TRP A 270 -12.50 1.47 -0.34
CA TRP A 270 -12.77 2.66 0.46
C TRP A 270 -13.96 2.38 1.36
N GLU A 271 -13.72 2.26 2.67
CA GLU A 271 -14.70 1.97 3.71
C GLU A 271 -15.05 3.24 4.49
N ASN A 272 -16.25 3.31 5.06
CA ASN A 272 -16.79 4.52 5.67
C ASN A 272 -16.56 5.75 4.78
N ALA A 273 -16.76 5.53 3.47
CA ALA A 273 -16.35 6.42 2.42
C ALA A 273 -17.15 7.72 2.44
N GLU A 274 -16.45 8.83 2.67
CA GLU A 274 -16.99 10.18 2.55
C GLU A 274 -16.00 11.04 1.77
N LEU A 275 -16.45 11.58 0.63
CA LEU A 275 -15.73 12.60 -0.12
C LEU A 275 -16.23 13.96 0.35
N MET A 276 -15.34 14.73 0.94
CA MET A 276 -15.65 16.07 1.41
C MET A 276 -14.95 17.11 0.56
N PHE A 277 -15.70 18.05 0.05
CA PHE A 277 -15.16 19.27 -0.55
C PHE A 277 -15.18 20.39 0.47
N SER A 278 -13.99 20.86 0.87
CA SER A 278 -13.84 22.06 1.68
C SER A 278 -13.73 23.26 0.73
N TYR A 279 -14.77 24.08 0.69
CA TYR A 279 -14.94 25.15 -0.30
C TYR A 279 -14.68 26.51 0.31
N ASP A 280 -13.75 27.23 -0.27
CA ASP A 280 -13.33 28.55 0.19
C ASP A 280 -13.42 29.60 -0.93
N ASN A 281 -14.63 29.77 -1.48
CA ASN A 281 -14.94 30.81 -2.48
C ASN A 281 -14.43 30.60 -3.92
N ALA A 282 -14.07 29.38 -4.31
CA ALA A 282 -13.61 29.08 -5.67
C ALA A 282 -14.79 28.94 -6.66
N SER A 283 -14.57 29.33 -7.90
CA SER A 283 -15.52 29.15 -9.01
C SER A 283 -15.52 27.75 -9.60
N THR A 284 -14.53 26.92 -9.25
CA THR A 284 -14.35 25.56 -9.76
C THR A 284 -14.00 24.59 -8.62
N LEU A 285 -14.58 23.38 -8.68
CA LEU A 285 -14.19 22.26 -7.84
C LEU A 285 -13.25 21.35 -8.66
N MET A 286 -12.22 20.81 -8.02
CA MET A 286 -11.45 19.73 -8.63
C MET A 286 -12.18 18.41 -8.38
N PRO A 287 -12.63 17.72 -9.43
CA PRO A 287 -13.43 16.51 -9.26
C PRO A 287 -12.59 15.33 -8.80
N MET A 288 -13.25 14.35 -8.15
CA MET A 288 -12.70 13.00 -8.07
C MET A 288 -12.65 12.41 -9.49
N THR A 289 -11.50 11.89 -9.90
CA THR A 289 -11.34 11.25 -11.21
C THR A 289 -11.37 9.74 -11.07
N LEU A 290 -12.29 9.08 -11.77
CA LEU A 290 -12.42 7.62 -11.81
C LEU A 290 -11.81 7.05 -13.09
N THR A 291 -10.91 6.09 -12.95
CA THR A 291 -10.44 5.25 -14.07
C THR A 291 -11.12 3.89 -14.09
N LYS A 292 -11.90 3.57 -13.06
CA LYS A 292 -12.79 2.39 -12.94
C LYS A 292 -13.90 2.66 -11.93
N ALA A 293 -14.91 1.82 -11.92
CA ALA A 293 -16.02 1.90 -10.95
C ALA A 293 -15.51 1.77 -9.51
N LEU A 294 -16.04 2.60 -8.59
CA LEU A 294 -15.88 2.40 -7.16
C LEU A 294 -16.53 1.08 -6.73
N ALA A 295 -15.89 0.35 -5.82
CA ALA A 295 -16.44 -0.89 -5.27
C ALA A 295 -17.63 -0.61 -4.33
N ASN A 296 -17.47 0.36 -3.43
CA ASN A 296 -18.40 0.66 -2.34
C ASN A 296 -19.17 1.97 -2.57
N PRO A 297 -20.38 2.09 -1.98
CA PRO A 297 -21.08 3.38 -1.87
C PRO A 297 -20.30 4.38 -1.03
N TYR A 298 -20.52 5.68 -1.26
CA TYR A 298 -19.89 6.76 -0.53
C TYR A 298 -20.86 7.94 -0.29
N LYS A 299 -20.50 8.75 0.70
CA LYS A 299 -21.18 10.00 1.04
C LYS A 299 -20.46 11.17 0.38
N LEU A 300 -21.22 12.16 -0.06
CA LEU A 300 -20.70 13.40 -0.62
C LEU A 300 -21.07 14.56 0.30
N THR A 301 -20.07 15.30 0.78
CA THR A 301 -20.26 16.42 1.70
C THR A 301 -19.56 17.67 1.17
N PHE A 302 -20.25 18.80 1.24
CA PHE A 302 -19.71 20.11 0.95
C PHE A 302 -19.67 20.92 2.23
N VAL A 303 -18.48 21.41 2.59
CA VAL A 303 -18.28 22.31 3.72
C VAL A 303 -17.78 23.65 3.17
N ALA A 304 -18.52 24.72 3.43
CA ALA A 304 -18.09 26.06 3.03
C ALA A 304 -18.06 26.99 4.25
N GLN A 305 -16.94 27.70 4.41
CA GLN A 305 -16.80 28.69 5.47
C GLN A 305 -17.59 29.97 5.20
N TRP A 306 -18.08 30.15 3.98
CA TRP A 306 -18.82 31.32 3.53
C TRP A 306 -20.14 30.94 2.88
N SER A 307 -21.13 31.85 2.91
CA SER A 307 -22.44 31.59 2.33
C SER A 307 -22.36 31.32 0.82
N MET A 308 -22.69 30.10 0.40
CA MET A 308 -22.93 29.78 -1.01
C MET A 308 -24.26 30.40 -1.48
N ARG A 309 -24.24 31.07 -2.63
CA ARG A 309 -25.43 31.63 -3.27
C ARG A 309 -25.67 30.91 -4.61
N PRO A 310 -26.92 30.86 -5.10
CA PRO A 310 -27.21 30.31 -6.42
C PRO A 310 -26.34 30.89 -7.55
N SER A 311 -26.02 32.20 -7.46
CA SER A 311 -25.14 32.88 -8.43
C SER A 311 -23.69 32.39 -8.45
N HIS A 312 -23.25 31.59 -7.48
CA HIS A 312 -21.92 30.99 -7.46
C HIS A 312 -21.89 29.66 -8.24
N PHE A 313 -23.06 29.10 -8.58
CA PHE A 313 -23.12 27.87 -9.37
C PHE A 313 -23.02 28.20 -10.87
N PRO A 314 -22.13 27.53 -11.62
CA PRO A 314 -22.15 27.60 -13.06
C PRO A 314 -23.50 27.09 -13.63
N GLU A 315 -23.96 27.62 -14.77
CA GLU A 315 -25.20 27.13 -15.42
C GLU A 315 -25.13 25.61 -15.71
N CYS A 316 -23.95 25.08 -16.01
CA CYS A 316 -23.71 23.66 -16.24
C CYS A 316 -23.56 22.81 -14.94
N GLY A 317 -23.53 23.47 -13.77
CA GLY A 317 -23.24 22.83 -12.47
C GLY A 317 -21.75 22.57 -12.22
N PHE A 318 -21.41 22.21 -10.98
CA PHE A 318 -20.05 21.79 -10.60
C PHE A 318 -19.80 20.32 -10.93
N THR A 319 -18.73 20.02 -11.63
CA THR A 319 -18.27 18.62 -11.81
C THR A 319 -17.69 18.12 -10.48
N VAL A 320 -18.29 17.08 -9.90
CA VAL A 320 -17.85 16.47 -8.64
C VAL A 320 -17.15 15.13 -8.86
N VAL A 321 -17.53 14.41 -9.92
CA VAL A 321 -16.87 13.18 -10.37
C VAL A 321 -16.67 13.23 -11.87
N LYS A 322 -15.52 12.79 -12.36
CA LYS A 322 -15.18 12.70 -13.79
C LYS A 322 -14.64 11.30 -14.11
N GLY A 323 -15.03 10.76 -15.26
CA GLY A 323 -14.42 9.54 -15.80
C GLY A 323 -13.20 9.87 -16.66
N ASP A 324 -12.12 9.14 -16.48
CA ASP A 324 -10.91 9.20 -17.32
C ASP A 324 -10.55 7.77 -17.76
N GLY A 325 -10.68 7.48 -19.03
CA GLY A 325 -10.58 6.11 -19.56
C GLY A 325 -11.69 5.15 -19.08
N TYR A 326 -12.62 5.65 -18.27
CA TYR A 326 -13.77 4.94 -17.74
C TYR A 326 -15.05 5.74 -18.02
N THR A 327 -16.08 5.10 -18.56
CA THR A 327 -17.37 5.73 -18.81
C THR A 327 -18.25 5.62 -17.60
N LEU A 328 -18.62 6.76 -17.01
CA LEU A 328 -19.54 6.85 -15.88
C LEU A 328 -20.95 6.37 -16.28
N THR A 329 -21.61 5.70 -15.37
CA THR A 329 -22.93 5.12 -15.54
C THR A 329 -23.90 5.61 -14.45
N GLN A 330 -25.19 5.30 -14.62
CA GLN A 330 -26.18 5.55 -13.60
C GLN A 330 -25.87 4.83 -12.27
N LEU A 331 -25.21 3.66 -12.33
CA LEU A 331 -24.79 2.92 -11.13
C LEU A 331 -23.70 3.69 -10.34
N ASP A 332 -22.86 4.48 -10.99
CA ASP A 332 -21.86 5.29 -10.31
C ASP A 332 -22.50 6.47 -9.59
N LEU A 333 -23.54 7.07 -10.18
CA LEU A 333 -24.35 8.09 -9.52
C LEU A 333 -25.10 7.51 -8.30
N GLU A 334 -25.68 6.32 -8.41
CA GLU A 334 -26.43 5.63 -7.34
C GLU A 334 -25.53 5.22 -6.17
N LYS A 335 -24.23 5.13 -6.35
CA LYS A 335 -23.28 4.88 -5.26
C LYS A 335 -23.08 6.09 -4.34
N ILE A 336 -23.50 7.28 -4.75
CA ILE A 336 -23.53 8.46 -3.87
C ILE A 336 -24.78 8.34 -3.01
N THR A 337 -24.63 7.84 -1.79
CA THR A 337 -25.75 7.48 -0.90
C THR A 337 -26.38 8.67 -0.20
N SER A 338 -25.63 9.76 -0.03
CA SER A 338 -26.13 11.01 0.55
C SER A 338 -25.34 12.21 0.03
N LEU A 339 -26.05 13.34 -0.04
CA LEU A 339 -25.47 14.65 -0.33
C LEU A 339 -25.73 15.53 0.88
N GLU A 340 -24.67 16.00 1.52
CA GLU A 340 -24.77 16.93 2.65
C GLU A 340 -24.12 18.26 2.28
N MET A 341 -24.77 19.35 2.72
CA MET A 341 -24.31 20.73 2.54
C MET A 341 -24.20 21.37 3.91
N ASP A 342 -22.98 21.40 4.47
CA ASP A 342 -22.66 22.11 5.71
C ASP A 342 -22.17 23.50 5.37
N VAL A 343 -23.11 24.40 5.11
CA VAL A 343 -22.83 25.75 4.61
C VAL A 343 -23.56 26.76 5.48
N THR A 344 -22.87 27.38 6.40
CA THR A 344 -23.41 28.34 7.34
C THR A 344 -23.95 29.60 6.62
N GLY A 345 -25.24 29.88 6.78
CA GLY A 345 -25.86 31.07 6.20
C GLY A 345 -26.11 31.04 4.69
N SER A 346 -26.05 29.87 4.08
CA SER A 346 -26.31 29.66 2.65
C SER A 346 -27.79 29.54 2.32
N SER A 347 -28.17 30.05 1.15
CA SER A 347 -29.45 29.73 0.51
C SER A 347 -29.40 28.42 -0.31
N VAL A 348 -28.23 27.81 -0.45
CA VAL A 348 -28.01 26.53 -1.10
C VAL A 348 -27.98 25.45 -0.05
N THR A 349 -28.87 24.46 -0.17
CA THR A 349 -29.01 23.34 0.77
C THR A 349 -29.07 22.03 -0.01
N SER A 350 -28.90 20.90 0.68
CA SER A 350 -29.05 19.58 0.07
C SER A 350 -30.45 19.34 -0.52
N GLU A 351 -31.47 20.07 -0.01
CA GLU A 351 -32.86 19.96 -0.51
C GLU A 351 -33.05 20.62 -1.88
N ASN A 352 -32.34 21.72 -2.15
CA ASN A 352 -32.45 22.46 -3.41
C ASN A 352 -31.34 22.14 -4.42
N CYS A 353 -30.46 21.16 -4.09
CA CYS A 353 -29.46 20.63 -5.01
C CYS A 353 -29.82 19.23 -5.50
N GLU A 354 -29.23 18.86 -6.64
CA GLU A 354 -29.31 17.50 -7.20
C GLU A 354 -27.99 17.10 -7.85
N LEU A 355 -27.75 15.80 -7.89
CA LEU A 355 -26.64 15.21 -8.63
C LEU A 355 -27.16 14.64 -9.94
N VAL A 356 -26.50 14.97 -11.04
CA VAL A 356 -26.91 14.58 -12.38
C VAL A 356 -25.75 13.96 -13.13
N LEU A 357 -26.01 12.82 -13.79
CA LEU A 357 -25.08 12.22 -14.73
C LEU A 357 -25.11 12.99 -16.05
N ASP A 358 -24.03 13.65 -16.40
CA ASP A 358 -23.80 14.29 -17.69
C ASP A 358 -22.99 13.34 -18.58
N THR A 359 -23.70 12.65 -19.47
CA THR A 359 -23.07 11.64 -20.34
C THR A 359 -22.24 12.27 -21.46
N ALA A 360 -22.49 13.53 -21.81
CA ALA A 360 -21.74 14.24 -22.86
C ALA A 360 -20.34 14.62 -22.35
N GLU A 361 -20.24 15.01 -21.08
CA GLU A 361 -18.97 15.37 -20.46
C GLU A 361 -18.32 14.23 -19.66
N ASN A 362 -19.00 13.05 -19.61
CA ASN A 362 -18.59 11.92 -18.78
C ASN A 362 -18.36 12.31 -17.32
N ALA A 363 -19.33 12.99 -16.73
CA ALA A 363 -19.22 13.62 -15.42
C ALA A 363 -20.50 13.44 -14.59
N ILE A 364 -20.35 13.39 -13.26
CA ILE A 364 -21.45 13.62 -12.31
C ILE A 364 -21.33 15.07 -11.85
N LYS A 365 -22.43 15.81 -12.00
CA LYS A 365 -22.48 17.25 -11.69
C LYS A 365 -23.45 17.53 -10.54
N LEU A 366 -23.05 18.45 -9.66
CA LEU A 366 -23.92 19.06 -8.66
C LEU A 366 -24.58 20.30 -9.27
N ARG A 367 -25.91 20.31 -9.30
CA ARG A 367 -26.74 21.42 -9.84
C ARG A 367 -27.77 21.88 -8.81
N ILE A 368 -28.20 23.12 -8.96
CA ILE A 368 -29.39 23.62 -8.26
C ILE A 368 -30.63 23.12 -9.03
N LYS A 369 -31.62 22.60 -8.32
CA LYS A 369 -32.90 22.15 -8.90
C LYS A 369 -33.62 23.33 -9.55
N ALA A 370 -34.19 23.13 -10.73
CA ALA A 370 -34.91 24.18 -11.48
C ALA A 370 -36.12 24.79 -10.72
N THR A 371 -36.60 24.11 -9.69
CA THR A 371 -37.71 24.56 -8.84
C THR A 371 -37.30 25.38 -7.61
N ALA A 372 -36.00 25.63 -7.43
CA ALA A 372 -35.43 26.31 -6.26
C ALA A 372 -35.27 27.83 -6.45
N TYR A 373 -35.81 28.41 -7.54
CA TYR A 373 -35.84 29.85 -7.83
C TYR A 373 -37.20 30.45 -7.56
#